data_9971dc58b546d24dedc4fa39024a3db5
#
_entry.id   9971dc58b546d24dedc4fa39024a3db5
#
_cell.length_a   1.000
_cell.length_b   1.000
_cell.length_c   1.000
_cell.angle_alpha   90.00
_cell.angle_beta   90.00
_cell.angle_gamma   90.00
#
_symmetry.space_group_name_H-M   'P 1'
#
loop_
_entity.id
_entity.type
_entity.pdbx_description
1 polymer ?
#
loop_
_entity_poly.entity_id
_entity_poly.type
_entity_poly.pdbx_seq_one_letter_code
_entity_poly.pdbx_strand_id
1 'polypeptide(L)'
;MAAGMIMKTVTIEDYATRVGQEIGVSRWFVMDQTRIDAFAACTDDHQFLHTDPVRAAQTPFGGTIAHGYLSLAMLSAIAYDALPEFSDQTMAMNYGFDKIRF
;
A
#
# COMPACT_ATOMS: atom_id res chain seq x y z
N MET A 1 3.21 -5.21 18.87
CA MET A 1 2.66 -6.56 18.69
C MET A 1 3.63 -7.37 17.86
N ALA A 2 3.92 -8.58 18.26
CA ALA A 2 4.79 -9.45 17.48
C ALA A 2 4.15 -9.82 16.15
N ALA A 3 4.97 -10.02 15.11
CA ALA A 3 4.49 -10.55 13.85
C ALA A 3 3.77 -11.88 14.07
N GLY A 4 2.61 -12.09 13.48
CA GLY A 4 1.79 -13.29 13.62
C GLY A 4 0.74 -13.23 14.73
N MET A 5 0.72 -12.17 15.56
CA MET A 5 -0.33 -11.97 16.58
C MET A 5 -1.53 -11.18 16.03
N ILE A 6 -1.79 -11.27 14.73
CA ILE A 6 -2.96 -10.65 14.11
C ILE A 6 -4.19 -11.47 14.45
N MET A 7 -5.25 -10.82 14.91
CA MET A 7 -6.54 -11.49 15.05
C MET A 7 -7.03 -11.94 13.67
N LYS A 8 -7.44 -13.22 13.57
CA LYS A 8 -7.84 -13.78 12.29
C LYS A 8 -9.15 -13.22 11.78
N THR A 9 -10.14 -13.10 12.65
CA THR A 9 -11.46 -12.58 12.31
C THR A 9 -12.01 -11.71 13.42
N VAL A 10 -12.74 -10.67 13.05
CA VAL A 10 -13.45 -9.76 13.96
C VAL A 10 -14.78 -9.37 13.35
N THR A 11 -15.71 -8.90 14.16
CA THR A 11 -16.89 -8.20 13.67
C THR A 11 -16.56 -6.74 13.45
N ILE A 12 -17.35 -6.06 12.62
CA ILE A 12 -17.20 -4.60 12.42
C ILE A 12 -17.41 -3.87 13.75
N GLU A 13 -18.37 -4.30 14.56
CA GLU A 13 -18.62 -3.72 15.88
C GLU A 13 -17.42 -3.84 16.81
N ASP A 14 -16.81 -5.03 16.89
CA ASP A 14 -15.60 -5.25 17.70
C ASP A 14 -14.43 -4.40 17.17
N TYR A 15 -14.26 -4.36 15.87
CA TYR A 15 -13.21 -3.55 15.23
C TYR A 15 -13.35 -2.07 15.57
N ALA A 16 -14.58 -1.56 15.60
CA ALA A 16 -14.85 -0.15 15.92
C ALA A 16 -14.45 0.23 17.35
N THR A 17 -14.37 -0.74 18.27
CA THR A 17 -13.91 -0.49 19.64
C THR A 17 -12.40 -0.30 19.75
N ARG A 18 -11.64 -0.57 18.69
CA ARG A 18 -10.18 -0.61 18.71
C ARG A 18 -9.52 0.65 18.19
N VAL A 19 -10.26 1.72 18.06
CA VAL A 19 -9.72 3.02 17.63
C VAL A 19 -8.57 3.43 18.56
N GLY A 20 -7.45 3.83 17.95
CA GLY A 20 -6.24 4.21 18.69
C GLY A 20 -5.31 3.05 19.05
N GLN A 21 -5.69 1.81 18.76
CA GLN A 21 -4.87 0.62 19.00
C GLN A 21 -4.19 0.14 17.71
N GLU A 22 -2.99 -0.42 17.84
CA GLU A 22 -2.37 -1.16 16.76
C GLU A 22 -3.05 -2.52 16.63
N ILE A 23 -3.58 -2.81 15.45
CA ILE A 23 -4.36 -4.03 15.19
C ILE A 23 -3.64 -5.03 14.29
N GLY A 24 -2.52 -4.64 13.72
CA GLY A 24 -1.71 -5.50 12.88
C GLY A 24 -0.58 -4.72 12.22
N VAL A 25 0.40 -5.46 11.73
CA VAL A 25 1.53 -4.91 10.98
C VAL A 25 1.75 -5.82 9.77
N SER A 26 1.81 -5.25 8.58
CA SER A 26 2.08 -6.01 7.37
C SER A 26 3.53 -6.48 7.32
N ARG A 27 3.78 -7.49 6.51
CA ARG A 27 5.14 -7.78 6.05
C ARG A 27 5.67 -6.59 5.24
N TRP A 28 6.97 -6.60 4.98
CA TRP A 28 7.58 -5.66 4.04
C TRP A 28 7.21 -6.00 2.60
N PHE A 29 6.86 -4.98 1.83
CA PHE A 29 6.61 -5.08 0.40
C PHE A 29 7.73 -4.35 -0.32
N VAL A 30 8.40 -5.03 -1.23
CA VAL A 30 9.52 -4.44 -1.99
C VAL A 30 8.97 -3.65 -3.17
N MET A 31 9.35 -2.38 -3.27
CA MET A 31 9.07 -1.51 -4.41
C MET A 31 10.27 -1.51 -5.34
N ASP A 32 10.46 -2.59 -6.07
CA ASP A 32 11.55 -2.70 -7.03
C ASP A 32 11.21 -2.10 -8.40
N GLN A 33 12.20 -2.00 -9.26
CA GLN A 33 12.01 -1.43 -10.59
C GLN A 33 11.02 -2.23 -11.42
N THR A 34 10.96 -3.55 -11.27
CA THR A 34 10.01 -4.40 -11.98
C THR A 34 8.57 -4.01 -11.65
N ARG A 35 8.27 -3.79 -10.38
CA ARG A 35 6.93 -3.34 -9.95
C ARG A 35 6.62 -1.95 -10.45
N ILE A 36 7.57 -1.03 -10.39
CA ILE A 36 7.40 0.35 -10.87
C ILE A 36 7.16 0.35 -12.37
N ASP A 37 7.93 -0.40 -13.14
CA ASP A 37 7.77 -0.49 -14.60
C ASP A 37 6.41 -1.10 -14.98
N ALA A 38 5.95 -2.11 -14.25
CA ALA A 38 4.63 -2.69 -14.46
C ALA A 38 3.50 -1.68 -14.20
N PHE A 39 3.62 -0.88 -13.15
CA PHE A 39 2.65 0.18 -12.86
C PHE A 39 2.67 1.27 -13.93
N ALA A 40 3.86 1.69 -14.37
CA ALA A 40 4.01 2.65 -15.46
C ALA A 40 3.31 2.15 -16.73
N ALA A 41 3.49 0.87 -17.07
CA ALA A 41 2.88 0.26 -18.25
C ALA A 41 1.36 0.20 -18.14
N CYS A 42 0.81 -0.20 -17.00
CA CYS A 42 -0.64 -0.36 -16.84
C CYS A 42 -1.40 0.96 -16.69
N THR A 43 -0.70 2.05 -16.35
CA THR A 43 -1.30 3.38 -16.15
C THR A 43 -0.89 4.39 -17.21
N ASP A 44 -0.01 4.02 -18.13
CA ASP A 44 0.59 4.92 -19.13
C ASP A 44 1.38 6.10 -18.52
N ASP A 45 1.87 5.95 -17.31
CA ASP A 45 2.71 6.95 -16.67
C ASP A 45 4.19 6.54 -16.72
N HIS A 46 4.86 6.93 -17.81
CA HIS A 46 6.23 6.58 -18.11
C HIS A 46 7.23 7.70 -17.82
N GLN A 47 6.92 8.61 -16.90
CA GLN A 47 7.85 9.68 -16.55
C GLN A 47 9.23 9.10 -16.17
N PHE A 48 10.28 9.76 -16.63
CA PHE A 48 11.66 9.24 -16.49
C PHE A 48 12.08 9.00 -15.03
N LEU A 49 11.55 9.79 -14.10
CA LEU A 49 11.82 9.61 -12.66
C LEU A 49 11.44 8.22 -12.15
N HIS A 50 10.54 7.53 -12.83
CA HIS A 50 10.08 6.19 -12.45
C HIS A 50 10.72 5.11 -13.31
N THR A 51 11.01 5.41 -14.58
CA THR A 51 11.29 4.37 -15.59
C THR A 51 12.69 4.39 -16.16
N ASP A 52 13.46 5.46 -15.94
CA ASP A 52 14.81 5.60 -16.49
C ASP A 52 15.85 5.78 -15.39
N PRO A 53 16.47 4.69 -14.91
CA PRO A 53 17.44 4.76 -13.81
C PRO A 53 18.65 5.65 -14.13
N VAL A 54 19.09 5.70 -15.38
CA VAL A 54 20.25 6.51 -15.79
C VAL A 54 19.94 7.99 -15.68
N ARG A 55 18.82 8.43 -16.23
CA ARG A 55 18.39 9.85 -16.12
C ARG A 55 18.03 10.22 -14.69
N ALA A 56 17.33 9.33 -13.98
CA ALA A 56 16.92 9.58 -12.61
C ALA A 56 18.12 9.71 -11.65
N ALA A 57 19.21 8.98 -11.90
CA ALA A 57 20.44 9.08 -11.13
C ALA A 57 21.10 10.48 -11.20
N GLN A 58 20.80 11.26 -12.24
CA GLN A 58 21.30 12.61 -12.41
C GLN A 58 20.46 13.68 -11.69
N THR A 59 19.37 13.27 -11.07
CA THR A 59 18.50 14.14 -10.29
C THR A 59 18.90 14.12 -8.81
N PRO A 60 18.40 15.06 -7.99
CA PRO A 60 18.63 15.02 -6.54
C PRO A 60 18.16 13.74 -5.85
N PHE A 61 17.29 12.97 -6.47
CA PHE A 61 16.83 11.68 -5.93
C PHE A 61 17.89 10.57 -6.01
N GLY A 62 18.87 10.71 -6.91
CA GLY A 62 19.97 9.74 -7.05
C GLY A 62 19.58 8.40 -7.69
N GLY A 63 18.37 8.24 -8.15
CA GLY A 63 17.83 7.04 -8.78
C GLY A 63 16.34 7.17 -9.04
N THR A 64 15.72 6.12 -9.53
CA THR A 64 14.28 6.10 -9.75
C THR A 64 13.51 6.09 -8.42
N ILE A 65 12.33 6.65 -8.45
CA ILE A 65 11.39 6.64 -7.33
C ILE A 65 10.08 5.98 -7.76
N ALA A 66 9.39 5.39 -6.82
CA ALA A 66 8.06 4.84 -7.07
C ALA A 66 7.06 5.98 -7.32
N HIS A 67 6.08 5.72 -8.17
CA HIS A 67 4.94 6.64 -8.31
C HIS A 67 4.24 6.77 -6.95
N GLY A 68 3.84 7.97 -6.58
CA GLY A 68 2.99 8.17 -5.40
C GLY A 68 1.71 7.35 -5.50
N TYR A 69 1.12 7.32 -6.69
CA TYR A 69 -0.08 6.51 -6.94
C TYR A 69 0.16 5.00 -6.84
N LEU A 70 1.36 4.50 -7.12
CA LEU A 70 1.70 3.10 -6.89
C LEU A 70 1.70 2.79 -5.39
N SER A 71 2.32 3.64 -4.58
CA SER A 71 2.32 3.47 -3.12
C SER A 71 0.89 3.48 -2.57
N LEU A 72 0.05 4.37 -3.07
CA LEU A 72 -1.37 4.42 -2.71
C LEU A 72 -2.10 3.14 -3.15
N ALA A 73 -1.86 2.67 -4.37
CA ALA A 73 -2.47 1.46 -4.90
C ALA A 73 -2.11 0.19 -4.11
N MET A 74 -0.96 0.19 -3.43
CA MET A 74 -0.54 -0.93 -2.58
C MET A 74 -1.32 -1.04 -1.27
N LEU A 75 -2.10 -0.04 -0.89
CA LEU A 75 -2.80 -0.03 0.40
C LEU A 75 -3.71 -1.25 0.59
N SER A 76 -4.40 -1.70 -0.46
CA SER A 76 -5.26 -2.88 -0.35
C SER A 76 -4.46 -4.14 -0.03
N ALA A 77 -3.35 -4.37 -0.73
CA ALA A 77 -2.49 -5.53 -0.47
C ALA A 77 -1.88 -5.46 0.94
N ILE A 78 -1.44 -4.28 1.36
CA ILE A 78 -0.88 -4.06 2.69
C ILE A 78 -1.96 -4.30 3.75
N ALA A 79 -3.16 -3.80 3.53
CA ALA A 79 -4.27 -3.98 4.46
C ALA A 79 -4.69 -5.45 4.58
N TYR A 80 -4.75 -6.19 3.49
CA TYR A 80 -5.07 -7.63 3.53
C TYR A 80 -4.06 -8.41 4.36
N ASP A 81 -2.80 -7.98 4.35
CA ASP A 81 -1.75 -8.63 5.14
C ASP A 81 -1.78 -8.21 6.62
N ALA A 82 -2.12 -6.95 6.90
CA ALA A 82 -2.03 -6.36 8.24
C ALA A 82 -3.30 -6.50 9.07
N LEU A 83 -4.47 -6.52 8.43
CA LEU A 83 -5.75 -6.42 9.11
C LEU A 83 -6.45 -7.78 9.26
N PRO A 84 -7.29 -7.95 10.27
CA PRO A 84 -8.11 -9.14 10.40
C PRO A 84 -9.20 -9.15 9.32
N GLU A 85 -9.72 -10.34 9.04
CA GLU A 85 -10.92 -10.49 8.22
C GLU A 85 -12.17 -10.11 9.02
N PHE A 86 -13.13 -9.51 8.35
CA PHE A 86 -14.41 -9.18 8.97
C PHE A 86 -15.39 -10.33 8.74
N SER A 87 -15.85 -10.95 9.84
CA SER A 87 -16.74 -12.10 9.78
C SER A 87 -18.17 -11.76 9.33
N ASP A 88 -18.54 -10.50 9.40
CA ASP A 88 -19.89 -10.00 9.12
C ASP A 88 -19.96 -9.09 7.88
N GLN A 89 -18.98 -9.19 6.99
CA GLN A 89 -19.04 -8.50 5.69
C GLN A 89 -18.85 -9.49 4.55
N THR A 90 -19.45 -9.18 3.40
CA THR A 90 -19.37 -10.02 2.20
C THR A 90 -18.42 -9.44 1.16
N MET A 91 -18.20 -8.14 1.17
CA MET A 91 -17.28 -7.46 0.26
C MET A 91 -16.82 -6.13 0.86
N ALA A 92 -15.69 -5.65 0.37
CA ALA A 92 -15.19 -4.33 0.68
C ALA A 92 -14.92 -3.58 -0.63
N MET A 93 -15.23 -2.31 -0.64
CA MET A 93 -15.01 -1.43 -1.79
C MET A 93 -14.21 -0.21 -1.35
N ASN A 94 -13.31 0.23 -2.22
CA ASN A 94 -12.59 1.49 -1.99
C ASN A 94 -13.59 2.64 -2.14
N TYR A 95 -13.82 3.36 -1.06
CA TYR A 95 -14.77 4.47 -1.05
C TYR A 95 -14.09 5.81 -1.33
N GLY A 96 -12.97 6.07 -0.66
CA GLY A 96 -12.25 7.33 -0.82
C GLY A 96 -11.37 7.66 0.36
N PHE A 97 -10.86 8.87 0.34
CA PHE A 97 -10.01 9.44 1.37
C PHE A 97 -10.47 10.87 1.66
N ASP A 98 -10.35 11.30 2.90
CA ASP A 98 -10.60 12.69 3.25
C ASP A 98 -9.47 13.59 2.76
N LYS A 99 -8.24 13.08 2.75
CA LYS A 99 -7.07 13.81 2.31
C LYS A 99 -5.96 12.84 1.94
N ILE A 100 -5.25 13.14 0.83
CA ILE A 100 -4.03 12.45 0.44
C ILE A 100 -2.96 13.49 0.14
N ARG A 101 -1.76 13.22 0.63
CA ARG A 101 -0.56 14.01 0.31
C ARG A 101 0.60 13.03 0.18
N PHE A 102 1.31 13.17 -0.93
CA PHE A 102 2.55 12.42 -1.16
C PHE A 102 3.78 13.21 -0.73
#